data_7a122fc409c802d29061f9951cc1a31b
#
_entry.id   7a122fc409c802d29061f9951cc1a31b
#
_cell.length_a   1.000
_cell.length_b   1.000
_cell.length_c   1.000
_cell.angle_alpha   90.00
_cell.angle_beta   90.00
_cell.angle_gamma   90.00
#
_symmetry.space_group_name_H-M   'P 1'
#
loop_
_entity.id
_entity.type
_entity.pdbx_description
1 polymer ?
#
loop_
_entity_poly.entity_id
_entity_poly.type
_entity_poly.pdbx_seq_one_letter_code
_entity_poly.pdbx_strand_id
1 'polypeptide(L)'
;EEILQRLELPSRVMALCAGDMGFGAAKTYDIEVWLPGQDAYREISSCSNFEAFQARRMQARFRNDKNKPELAHTLNGSGLAVGRTLIAVMENYQRVDGSVGIPEALKPYMGGMTSIAR
;
A
#
# COMPACT_ATOMS: atom_id res chain seq x y z
N GLU A 1 -2.95 4.59 1.97
CA GLU A 1 -4.13 5.24 1.36
C GLU A 1 -3.75 6.55 0.68
N GLU A 2 -3.06 7.46 1.35
CA GLU A 2 -2.69 8.80 0.87
C GLU A 2 -2.14 8.81 -0.58
N ILE A 3 -1.26 7.87 -0.92
CA ILE A 3 -0.69 7.79 -2.28
C ILE A 3 -1.77 7.52 -3.31
N LEU A 4 -2.70 6.61 -3.03
CA LEU A 4 -3.79 6.28 -3.95
C LEU A 4 -4.80 7.41 -4.10
N GLN A 5 -5.07 8.14 -3.01
CA GLN A 5 -5.91 9.33 -3.03
C GLN A 5 -5.29 10.42 -3.91
N ARG A 6 -3.97 10.66 -3.77
CA ARG A 6 -3.25 11.61 -4.64
C ARG A 6 -3.19 11.18 -6.11
N LEU A 7 -3.16 9.87 -6.36
CA LEU A 7 -3.24 9.32 -7.71
C LEU A 7 -4.67 9.24 -8.23
N GLU A 8 -5.67 9.59 -7.41
CA GLU A 8 -7.11 9.50 -7.74
C GLU A 8 -7.52 8.11 -8.24
N LEU A 9 -6.90 7.06 -7.66
CA LEU A 9 -7.22 5.68 -8.02
C LEU A 9 -8.32 5.11 -7.12
N PRO A 10 -9.33 4.44 -7.68
CA PRO A 10 -10.33 3.73 -6.89
C PRO A 10 -9.66 2.65 -6.04
N SER A 11 -9.87 2.71 -4.74
CA SER A 11 -9.21 1.82 -3.79
C SER A 11 -10.13 1.46 -2.63
N ARG A 12 -9.79 0.38 -1.94
CA ARG A 12 -10.46 -0.03 -0.70
C ARG A 12 -9.46 -0.61 0.29
N VAL A 13 -9.84 -0.62 1.57
CA VAL A 13 -9.08 -1.25 2.65
C VAL A 13 -9.85 -2.45 3.17
N MET A 14 -9.19 -3.59 3.25
CA MET A 14 -9.73 -4.84 3.72
C MET A 14 -9.06 -5.23 5.04
N ALA A 15 -9.85 -5.47 6.09
CA ALA A 15 -9.35 -6.10 7.30
C ALA A 15 -9.30 -7.61 7.07
N LEU A 16 -8.12 -8.21 7.18
CA LEU A 16 -7.98 -9.65 6.95
C LEU A 16 -8.56 -10.46 8.11
N CYS A 17 -9.16 -11.59 7.76
CA CYS A 17 -9.55 -12.61 8.74
C CYS A 17 -8.33 -13.42 9.19
N ALA A 18 -8.47 -14.14 10.30
CA ALA A 18 -7.37 -14.90 10.90
C ALA A 18 -6.75 -15.96 9.96
N GLY A 19 -7.53 -16.48 9.00
CA GLY A 19 -7.05 -17.49 8.04
C GLY A 19 -6.11 -16.93 6.97
N ASP A 20 -6.19 -15.62 6.70
CA ASP A 20 -5.40 -14.95 5.67
C ASP A 20 -4.22 -14.14 6.24
N MET A 21 -4.20 -13.94 7.56
CA MET A 21 -3.11 -13.23 8.22
C MET A 21 -1.85 -14.10 8.33
N GLY A 22 -0.67 -13.48 8.18
CA GLY A 22 0.59 -14.11 8.54
C GLY A 22 0.61 -14.51 10.03
N PHE A 23 1.17 -15.68 10.36
CA PHE A 23 1.11 -16.29 11.70
C PHE A 23 1.63 -15.41 12.84
N GLY A 24 2.47 -14.43 12.57
CA GLY A 24 3.00 -13.50 13.57
C GLY A 24 2.21 -12.22 13.72
N ALA A 25 1.23 -11.96 12.85
CA ALA A 25 0.45 -10.73 12.85
C ALA A 25 -0.74 -10.81 13.82
N ALA A 26 -0.92 -9.77 14.61
CA ALA A 26 -2.10 -9.61 15.46
C ALA A 26 -3.29 -8.96 14.71
N LYS A 27 -2.98 -8.14 13.70
CA LYS A 27 -3.96 -7.49 12.83
C LYS A 27 -3.32 -7.12 11.51
N THR A 28 -4.03 -7.30 10.41
CA THR A 28 -3.56 -6.93 9.07
C THR A 28 -4.66 -6.22 8.30
N TYR A 29 -4.25 -5.17 7.59
CA TYR A 29 -5.06 -4.49 6.60
C TYR A 29 -4.37 -4.57 5.24
N ASP A 30 -5.12 -5.00 4.23
CA ASP A 30 -4.69 -4.91 2.84
C ASP A 30 -5.32 -3.69 2.18
N ILE A 31 -4.51 -3.00 1.39
CA ILE A 31 -4.97 -1.91 0.55
C ILE A 31 -5.03 -2.46 -0.88
N GLU A 32 -6.21 -2.39 -1.47
CA GLU A 32 -6.48 -2.88 -2.81
C GLU A 32 -6.82 -1.72 -3.75
N VAL A 33 -6.42 -1.82 -5.00
CA VAL A 33 -6.70 -0.88 -6.08
C VAL A 33 -7.54 -1.56 -7.16
N TRP A 34 -8.46 -0.83 -7.75
CA TRP A 34 -9.26 -1.30 -8.87
C TRP A 34 -8.44 -1.39 -10.16
N LEU A 35 -8.51 -2.53 -10.82
CA LEU A 35 -7.92 -2.77 -12.14
C LEU A 35 -9.04 -3.01 -13.16
N PRO A 36 -9.38 -2.03 -14.00
CA PRO A 36 -10.45 -2.14 -15.00
C PRO A 36 -10.26 -3.33 -15.96
N GLY A 37 -9.02 -3.59 -16.40
CA GLY A 37 -8.74 -4.68 -17.33
C GLY A 37 -8.96 -6.08 -16.73
N GLN A 38 -9.02 -6.21 -15.40
CA GLN A 38 -9.33 -7.46 -14.71
C GLN A 38 -10.74 -7.48 -14.10
N ASP A 39 -11.43 -6.36 -14.12
CA ASP A 39 -12.71 -6.16 -13.44
C ASP A 39 -12.64 -6.58 -11.96
N ALA A 40 -11.54 -6.22 -11.28
CA ALA A 40 -11.27 -6.68 -9.92
C ALA A 40 -10.39 -5.71 -9.13
N TYR A 41 -10.59 -5.72 -7.80
CA TYR A 41 -9.64 -5.14 -6.86
C TYR A 41 -8.44 -6.07 -6.68
N ARG A 42 -7.25 -5.49 -6.59
CA ARG A 42 -5.99 -6.21 -6.34
C ARG A 42 -5.18 -5.52 -5.25
N GLU A 43 -4.66 -6.34 -4.35
CA GLU A 43 -3.78 -5.87 -3.27
C GLU A 43 -2.53 -5.18 -3.84
N ILE A 44 -2.21 -4.03 -3.28
CA ILE A 44 -0.97 -3.27 -3.58
C ILE A 44 -0.14 -2.97 -2.34
N SER A 45 -0.70 -3.15 -1.16
CA SER A 45 0.01 -2.99 0.11
C SER A 45 -0.70 -3.81 1.18
N SER A 46 0.09 -4.49 2.00
CA SER A 46 -0.38 -5.17 3.20
C SER A 46 0.30 -4.56 4.41
N CYS A 47 -0.48 -4.16 5.42
CA CYS A 47 -0.01 -3.46 6.60
C CYS A 47 -0.40 -4.25 7.85
N SER A 48 0.59 -4.74 8.59
CA SER A 48 0.39 -5.60 9.75
C SER A 48 0.92 -4.99 11.04
N ASN A 49 0.19 -5.21 12.11
CA ASN A 49 0.66 -5.01 13.47
C ASN A 49 1.11 -6.36 14.03
N PHE A 50 2.36 -6.46 14.46
CA PHE A 50 2.95 -7.68 15.02
C PHE A 50 3.06 -7.64 16.55
N GLU A 51 2.62 -6.55 17.18
CA GLU A 51 2.82 -6.36 18.61
C GLU A 51 4.28 -6.69 19.01
N ALA A 52 4.49 -7.50 20.03
CA ALA A 52 5.83 -7.87 20.51
C ALA A 52 6.45 -9.08 19.77
N PHE A 53 5.75 -9.67 18.80
CA PHE A 53 6.20 -10.92 18.16
C PHE A 53 7.58 -10.80 17.51
N GLN A 54 7.78 -9.80 16.65
CA GLN A 54 9.07 -9.58 15.98
C GLN A 54 10.12 -9.03 16.96
N ALA A 55 9.74 -8.13 17.84
CA ALA A 55 10.63 -7.54 18.83
C ALA A 55 11.22 -8.59 19.77
N ARG A 56 10.47 -9.61 20.14
CA ARG A 56 10.96 -10.73 20.97
C ARG A 56 12.09 -11.48 20.26
N ARG A 57 11.97 -11.71 18.97
CA ARG A 57 12.99 -12.38 18.14
C ARG A 57 14.24 -11.52 17.94
N MET A 58 14.05 -10.23 17.69
CA MET A 58 15.14 -9.25 17.53
C MET A 58 15.77 -8.82 18.85
N GLN A 59 15.20 -9.20 20.01
CA GLN A 59 15.54 -8.68 21.33
C GLN A 59 15.42 -7.14 21.44
N ALA A 60 14.51 -6.55 20.62
CA ALA A 60 14.28 -5.12 20.60
C ALA A 60 13.43 -4.70 21.80
N ARG A 61 13.99 -3.85 22.65
CA ARG A 61 13.36 -3.35 23.88
C ARG A 61 13.51 -1.85 23.99
N PHE A 62 12.59 -1.23 24.69
CA PHE A 62 12.69 0.17 25.11
C PHE A 62 12.50 0.25 26.63
N ARG A 63 12.87 1.40 27.22
CA ARG A 63 12.57 1.67 28.63
C ARG A 63 11.24 2.43 28.71
N ASN A 64 10.32 1.86 29.45
CA ASN A 64 9.03 2.51 29.72
C ASN A 64 9.18 3.66 30.73
N ASP A 65 8.08 4.36 31.01
CA ASP A 65 8.05 5.51 31.94
C ASP A 65 8.53 5.18 33.35
N LYS A 66 8.48 3.89 33.73
CA LYS A 66 9.01 3.38 35.01
C LYS A 66 10.46 2.90 34.91
N ASN A 67 11.15 3.26 33.84
CA ASN A 67 12.53 2.83 33.53
C ASN A 67 12.71 1.29 33.49
N LYS A 68 11.66 0.54 33.22
CA LYS A 68 11.71 -0.93 33.07
C LYS A 68 11.82 -1.29 31.57
N PRO A 69 12.61 -2.33 31.22
CA PRO A 69 12.69 -2.79 29.85
C PRO A 69 11.39 -3.51 29.44
N GLU A 70 10.81 -3.10 28.31
CA GLU A 70 9.67 -3.72 27.67
C GLU A 70 9.98 -4.03 26.21
N LEU A 71 9.34 -5.06 25.64
CA LEU A 71 9.46 -5.36 24.23
C LEU A 71 8.75 -4.28 23.42
N ALA A 72 9.42 -3.82 22.35
CA ALA A 72 8.81 -2.91 21.41
C ALA A 72 7.67 -3.60 20.63
N HIS A 73 6.68 -2.84 20.19
CA HIS A 73 5.72 -3.30 19.20
C HIS A 73 6.20 -2.87 17.81
N THR A 74 5.94 -3.71 16.82
CA THR A 74 6.37 -3.44 15.45
C THR A 74 5.18 -3.39 14.49
N LEU A 75 5.31 -2.52 13.51
CA LEU A 75 4.43 -2.45 12.36
C LEU A 75 5.24 -2.81 11.11
N ASN A 76 4.58 -3.43 10.16
CA ASN A 76 5.17 -3.75 8.88
C ASN A 76 4.19 -3.38 7.77
N GLY A 77 4.67 -2.69 6.74
CA GLY A 77 3.83 -2.33 5.62
C GLY A 77 4.68 -1.82 4.46
N SER A 78 4.37 -2.28 3.25
CA SER A 78 4.99 -1.74 2.05
C SER A 78 4.41 -0.36 1.73
N GLY A 79 5.23 0.55 1.21
CA GLY A 79 4.75 1.83 0.68
C GLY A 79 3.68 1.58 -0.38
N LEU A 80 4.00 0.75 -1.37
CA LEU A 80 3.07 0.06 -2.27
C LEU A 80 3.83 -0.87 -3.23
N ALA A 81 3.10 -1.77 -3.90
CA ALA A 81 3.63 -2.59 -5.00
C ALA A 81 3.74 -1.71 -6.26
N VAL A 82 4.95 -1.20 -6.56
CA VAL A 82 5.19 -0.22 -7.63
C VAL A 82 4.69 -0.71 -8.99
N GLY A 83 5.01 -1.95 -9.37
CA GLY A 83 4.59 -2.50 -10.68
C GLY A 83 3.07 -2.59 -10.83
N ARG A 84 2.36 -3.05 -9.80
CA ARG A 84 0.89 -3.14 -9.84
C ARG A 84 0.24 -1.75 -9.80
N THR A 85 0.80 -0.81 -9.08
CA THR A 85 0.33 0.59 -9.07
C THR A 85 0.54 1.25 -10.43
N LEU A 86 1.65 0.98 -11.11
CA LEU A 86 1.87 1.45 -12.48
C LEU A 86 0.78 0.92 -13.43
N ILE A 87 0.47 -0.38 -13.35
CA ILE A 87 -0.62 -0.97 -14.13
C ILE A 87 -1.95 -0.28 -13.81
N ALA A 88 -2.24 -0.06 -12.53
CA ALA A 88 -3.47 0.62 -12.12
C ALA A 88 -3.57 2.04 -12.69
N VAL A 89 -2.48 2.81 -12.68
CA VAL A 89 -2.44 4.14 -13.29
C VAL A 89 -2.70 4.02 -14.79
N MET A 90 -2.00 3.13 -15.48
CA MET A 90 -2.15 2.97 -16.93
C MET A 90 -3.57 2.59 -17.31
N GLU A 91 -4.18 1.62 -16.62
CA GLU A 91 -5.54 1.15 -16.94
C GLU A 91 -6.62 2.17 -16.60
N ASN A 92 -6.52 2.84 -15.44
CA ASN A 92 -7.54 3.81 -15.02
C ASN A 92 -7.45 5.14 -15.78
N TYR A 93 -6.28 5.50 -16.31
CA TYR A 93 -6.05 6.73 -17.05
C TYR A 93 -5.98 6.54 -18.56
N GLN A 94 -6.19 5.31 -19.06
CA GLN A 94 -6.24 5.03 -20.49
C GLN A 94 -7.46 5.71 -21.13
N ARG A 95 -7.25 6.31 -22.29
CA ARG A 95 -8.28 7.01 -23.06
C ARG A 95 -8.70 6.20 -24.28
N VAL A 96 -9.80 6.60 -24.89
CA VAL A 96 -10.39 5.93 -26.07
C VAL A 96 -9.42 5.91 -27.25
N ASP A 97 -8.57 6.94 -27.38
CA ASP A 97 -7.54 7.04 -28.42
C ASP A 97 -6.28 6.19 -28.14
N GLY A 98 -6.27 5.47 -27.04
CA GLY A 98 -5.15 4.64 -26.60
C GLY A 98 -4.04 5.39 -25.86
N SER A 99 -4.14 6.71 -25.73
CA SER A 99 -3.22 7.49 -24.89
C SER A 99 -3.50 7.23 -23.41
N VAL A 100 -2.52 7.51 -22.55
CA VAL A 100 -2.65 7.41 -21.10
C VAL A 100 -2.49 8.80 -20.50
N GLY A 101 -3.50 9.28 -19.77
CA GLY A 101 -3.41 10.51 -19.00
C GLY A 101 -2.41 10.36 -17.86
N ILE A 102 -1.75 11.46 -17.47
CA ILE A 102 -0.84 11.47 -16.33
C ILE A 102 -1.58 12.07 -15.14
N PRO A 103 -1.71 11.33 -14.00
CA PRO A 103 -2.26 11.87 -12.77
C PRO A 103 -1.59 13.17 -12.36
N GLU A 104 -2.35 14.11 -11.80
CA GLU A 104 -1.83 15.43 -11.42
C GLU A 104 -0.60 15.31 -10.51
N ALA A 105 -0.65 14.40 -9.56
CA ALA A 105 0.45 14.16 -8.61
C ALA A 105 1.76 13.68 -9.28
N LEU A 106 1.71 13.13 -10.49
CA LEU A 106 2.89 12.64 -11.21
C LEU A 106 3.46 13.66 -12.21
N LYS A 107 2.71 14.68 -12.61
CA LYS A 107 3.16 15.67 -13.59
C LYS A 107 4.49 16.34 -13.23
N PRO A 108 4.76 16.74 -11.98
CA PRO A 108 6.04 17.34 -11.61
C PRO A 108 7.24 16.43 -11.85
N TYR A 109 7.03 15.10 -11.71
CA TYR A 109 8.08 14.09 -11.91
C TYR A 109 8.27 13.70 -13.38
N MET A 110 7.34 14.11 -14.24
CA MET A 110 7.32 13.79 -15.67
C MET A 110 7.52 15.03 -16.55
N GLY A 111 8.20 16.05 -16.04
CA GLY A 111 8.49 17.27 -16.81
C GLY A 111 7.25 18.06 -17.22
N GLY A 112 6.14 17.93 -16.47
CA GLY A 112 4.89 18.63 -16.76
C GLY A 112 4.05 17.99 -17.88
N MET A 113 4.43 16.81 -18.38
CA MET A 113 3.60 16.08 -19.35
C MET A 113 2.20 15.79 -18.80
N THR A 114 1.20 15.86 -19.66
CA THR A 114 -0.20 15.62 -19.31
C THR A 114 -0.71 14.28 -19.83
N SER A 115 -0.01 13.68 -20.77
CA SER A 115 -0.36 12.36 -21.32
C SER A 115 0.84 11.73 -22.01
N ILE A 116 0.80 10.41 -22.13
CA ILE A 116 1.70 9.59 -22.95
C ILE A 116 0.91 9.20 -24.19
N ALA A 117 1.44 9.52 -25.37
CA ALA A 117 0.85 9.08 -26.63
C ALA A 117 1.03 7.57 -26.82
N ARG A 118 0.15 6.99 -27.64
CA ARG A 118 0.29 5.60 -28.09
C ARG A 118 1.47 5.45 -29.06
#